data_e2544ea3dd533cd58b6b4d6844064bac
#
_entry.id   e2544ea3dd533cd58b6b4d6844064bac
#
_cell.length_a   1.000
_cell.length_b   1.000
_cell.length_c   1.000
_cell.angle_alpha   90.00
_cell.angle_beta   90.00
_cell.angle_gamma   90.00
#
_symmetry.space_group_name_H-M   'P 1'
#
loop_
_entity.id
_entity.type
_entity.pdbx_description
1 polymer ?
#
loop_
_entity_poly.entity_id
_entity_poly.type
_entity_poly.pdbx_seq_one_letter_code
_entity_poly.pdbx_strand_id
1 'polypeptide(L)'
;MAKSFRDSLPGELIHHVTAICGRDGEEWIDGLESTVRELEEIWSMKVLEPFAAGEFNYVAPASRDGEMTVVKIGPPYETTEIFGEADWLRQRDGHGAVKLLAKDRTRRAILIEHAFPGKNLTEIFAGDEASALGPAIDILSANRIGEHHAPADAIKLNDWFGGLRRFPGTKFPADYAVKALGIYERLSEQRDRILYLHGDFHPANIVNATRAPYLAIDAKGIVGHIGYDIACFLNNFHWWQDEKPDVDERLEDAVSQFADSFDIDPFELRQWAFAQMVLGAWWTFDEMPEFYDNEVAKADVWNV
;
A
#
# COMPACT_ATOMS: atom_id res chain seq x y z
N MET A 1 -3.69 35.28 -13.97
CA MET A 1 -3.21 34.31 -14.96
C MET A 1 -3.83 32.97 -14.58
N ALA A 2 -4.29 32.17 -15.53
CA ALA A 2 -4.75 30.82 -15.21
C ALA A 2 -3.54 30.01 -14.72
N LYS A 3 -3.73 29.22 -13.66
CA LYS A 3 -2.72 28.31 -13.12
C LYS A 3 -2.43 27.27 -14.19
N SER A 4 -1.14 26.98 -14.46
CA SER A 4 -0.80 25.91 -15.43
C SER A 4 -1.20 24.55 -14.85
N PHE A 5 -1.38 23.53 -15.69
CA PHE A 5 -1.66 22.16 -15.22
C PHE A 5 -0.55 21.68 -14.26
N ARG A 6 0.70 21.93 -14.59
CA ARG A 6 1.86 21.59 -13.73
C ARG A 6 1.76 22.24 -12.34
N ASP A 7 1.28 23.50 -12.25
CA ASP A 7 1.11 24.21 -10.98
C ASP A 7 -0.04 23.63 -10.12
N SER A 8 -0.90 22.78 -10.69
CA SER A 8 -1.96 22.09 -9.97
C SER A 8 -1.51 20.74 -9.38
N LEU A 9 -0.35 20.22 -9.81
CA LEU A 9 0.17 18.95 -9.32
C LEU A 9 0.68 19.07 -7.88
N PRO A 10 0.53 18.00 -7.05
CA PRO A 10 1.15 17.93 -5.73
C PRO A 10 2.68 18.06 -5.83
N GLY A 11 3.28 18.86 -4.95
CA GLY A 11 4.73 19.05 -4.92
C GLY A 11 5.50 17.75 -4.63
N GLU A 12 4.98 16.92 -3.76
CA GLU A 12 5.52 15.60 -3.41
C GLU A 12 5.56 14.66 -4.62
N LEU A 13 4.50 14.62 -5.43
CA LEU A 13 4.47 13.84 -6.67
C LEU A 13 5.61 14.25 -7.61
N ILE A 14 5.78 15.57 -7.83
CA ILE A 14 6.84 16.07 -8.70
C ILE A 14 8.21 15.68 -8.15
N HIS A 15 8.41 15.84 -6.84
CA HIS A 15 9.67 15.51 -6.17
C HIS A 15 10.01 14.02 -6.31
N HIS A 16 9.11 13.12 -5.91
CA HIS A 16 9.35 11.68 -5.94
C HIS A 16 9.55 11.15 -7.36
N VAL A 17 8.67 11.54 -8.29
CA VAL A 17 8.79 11.09 -9.69
C VAL A 17 10.10 11.54 -10.31
N THR A 18 10.53 12.79 -10.06
CA THR A 18 11.82 13.30 -10.58
C THR A 18 13.01 12.61 -9.91
N ALA A 19 12.95 12.38 -8.59
CA ALA A 19 14.03 11.72 -7.85
C ALA A 19 14.24 10.27 -8.31
N ILE A 20 13.14 9.52 -8.52
CA ILE A 20 13.20 8.09 -8.85
C ILE A 20 13.43 7.86 -10.37
N CYS A 21 12.72 8.60 -11.24
CA CYS A 21 12.74 8.36 -12.69
C CYS A 21 13.66 9.34 -13.46
N GLY A 22 14.23 10.35 -12.79
CA GLY A 22 15.10 11.31 -13.44
C GLY A 22 14.43 11.98 -14.64
N ARG A 23 15.09 11.92 -15.80
CA ARG A 23 14.61 12.55 -17.05
C ARG A 23 13.28 11.98 -17.52
N ASP A 24 13.09 10.68 -17.43
CA ASP A 24 11.83 10.04 -17.85
C ASP A 24 10.66 10.51 -16.97
N GLY A 25 10.92 10.78 -15.69
CA GLY A 25 9.96 11.38 -14.77
C GLY A 25 9.57 12.81 -15.16
N GLU A 26 10.53 13.65 -15.53
CA GLU A 26 10.26 15.01 -16.02
C GLU A 26 9.43 14.98 -17.32
N GLU A 27 9.78 14.12 -18.28
CA GLU A 27 9.04 13.96 -19.54
C GLU A 27 7.61 13.46 -19.28
N TRP A 28 7.41 12.56 -18.28
CA TRP A 28 6.09 12.11 -17.87
C TRP A 28 5.26 13.24 -17.25
N ILE A 29 5.84 14.06 -16.36
CA ILE A 29 5.17 15.22 -15.75
C ILE A 29 4.72 16.21 -16.83
N ASP A 30 5.59 16.52 -17.78
CA ASP A 30 5.28 17.45 -18.87
C ASP A 30 4.20 16.91 -19.83
N GLY A 31 4.15 15.59 -20.02
CA GLY A 31 3.15 14.89 -20.86
C GLY A 31 1.81 14.61 -20.16
N LEU A 32 1.73 14.77 -18.82
CA LEU A 32 0.60 14.29 -18.02
C LEU A 32 -0.72 14.98 -18.38
N GLU A 33 -0.71 16.29 -18.69
CA GLU A 33 -1.91 17.01 -19.15
C GLU A 33 -2.49 16.40 -20.42
N SER A 34 -1.64 16.01 -21.38
CA SER A 34 -2.07 15.34 -22.61
C SER A 34 -2.65 13.97 -22.31
N THR A 35 -1.98 13.20 -21.46
CA THR A 35 -2.45 11.87 -21.03
C THR A 35 -3.82 11.94 -20.35
N VAL A 36 -4.04 12.93 -19.48
CA VAL A 36 -5.34 13.15 -18.83
C VAL A 36 -6.42 13.45 -19.87
N ARG A 37 -6.16 14.33 -20.84
CA ARG A 37 -7.13 14.67 -21.90
C ARG A 37 -7.48 13.45 -22.78
N GLU A 38 -6.50 12.63 -23.13
CA GLU A 38 -6.73 11.41 -23.89
C GLU A 38 -7.61 10.42 -23.10
N LEU A 39 -7.37 10.27 -21.78
CA LEU A 39 -8.18 9.42 -20.91
C LEU A 39 -9.60 9.98 -20.72
N GLU A 40 -9.78 11.30 -20.66
CA GLU A 40 -11.11 11.94 -20.65
C GLU A 40 -11.92 11.52 -21.88
N GLU A 41 -11.31 11.50 -23.07
CA GLU A 41 -11.95 11.08 -24.31
C GLU A 41 -12.24 9.57 -24.32
N ILE A 42 -11.24 8.74 -24.00
CA ILE A 42 -11.35 7.27 -24.05
C ILE A 42 -12.40 6.75 -23.06
N TRP A 43 -12.46 7.31 -21.87
CA TRP A 43 -13.35 6.84 -20.80
C TRP A 43 -14.62 7.68 -20.65
N SER A 44 -14.80 8.67 -21.54
CA SER A 44 -15.96 9.60 -21.53
C SER A 44 -16.17 10.19 -20.14
N MET A 45 -15.12 10.74 -19.55
CA MET A 45 -15.12 11.33 -18.21
C MET A 45 -14.57 12.76 -18.23
N LYS A 46 -14.76 13.50 -17.12
CA LYS A 46 -14.12 14.78 -16.87
C LYS A 46 -13.31 14.72 -15.59
N VAL A 47 -11.99 14.87 -15.73
CA VAL A 47 -11.05 14.89 -14.59
C VAL A 47 -11.15 16.25 -13.89
N LEU A 48 -11.11 16.22 -12.57
CA LEU A 48 -11.15 17.39 -11.70
C LEU A 48 -9.75 17.68 -11.13
N GLU A 49 -9.67 18.63 -10.18
CA GLU A 49 -8.40 18.95 -9.52
C GLU A 49 -7.85 17.73 -8.76
N PRO A 50 -6.54 17.40 -8.90
CA PRO A 50 -5.95 16.22 -8.26
C PRO A 50 -6.00 16.32 -6.73
N PHE A 51 -6.03 15.17 -6.07
CA PHE A 51 -5.89 15.12 -4.62
C PHE A 51 -4.50 15.60 -4.19
N ALA A 52 -4.43 16.35 -3.10
CA ALA A 52 -3.16 16.88 -2.57
C ALA A 52 -2.21 15.77 -2.04
N ALA A 53 -2.76 14.62 -1.67
CA ALA A 53 -2.03 13.50 -1.06
C ALA A 53 -1.43 12.50 -2.07
N GLY A 54 -1.41 12.78 -3.36
CA GLY A 54 -0.77 11.91 -4.36
C GLY A 54 0.76 12.04 -4.33
N GLU A 55 1.45 11.06 -3.76
CA GLU A 55 2.92 11.10 -3.62
C GLU A 55 3.65 10.39 -4.76
N PHE A 56 3.17 9.22 -5.18
CA PHE A 56 3.82 8.35 -6.16
C PHE A 56 3.05 8.17 -7.47
N ASN A 57 1.76 8.49 -7.48
CA ASN A 57 0.89 8.41 -8.65
C ASN A 57 0.12 9.72 -8.81
N TYR A 58 -0.23 10.10 -10.03
CA TYR A 58 -1.24 11.12 -10.24
C TYR A 58 -2.60 10.53 -9.89
N VAL A 59 -3.30 11.13 -8.93
CA VAL A 59 -4.61 10.67 -8.46
C VAL A 59 -5.57 11.85 -8.46
N ALA A 60 -6.68 11.72 -9.20
CA ALA A 60 -7.67 12.77 -9.30
C ALA A 60 -9.09 12.22 -9.31
N PRO A 61 -10.07 12.95 -8.70
CA PRO A 61 -11.47 12.64 -8.91
C PRO A 61 -11.85 12.94 -10.36
N ALA A 62 -12.78 12.16 -10.89
CA ALA A 62 -13.35 12.38 -12.21
C ALA A 62 -14.86 12.16 -12.19
N SER A 63 -15.60 12.89 -13.06
CA SER A 63 -17.03 12.68 -13.26
C SER A 63 -17.25 11.89 -14.54
N ARG A 64 -17.99 10.78 -14.46
CA ARG A 64 -18.38 9.94 -15.59
C ARG A 64 -19.87 9.62 -15.49
N ASP A 65 -20.63 9.99 -16.52
CA ASP A 65 -22.08 9.75 -16.58
C ASP A 65 -22.86 10.29 -15.35
N GLY A 66 -22.35 11.37 -14.73
CA GLY A 66 -22.92 11.97 -13.52
C GLY A 66 -22.51 11.31 -12.20
N GLU A 67 -21.72 10.23 -12.25
CA GLU A 67 -21.15 9.57 -11.09
C GLU A 67 -19.69 9.99 -10.87
N MET A 68 -19.26 10.01 -9.60
CA MET A 68 -17.88 10.29 -9.26
C MET A 68 -17.04 9.02 -9.31
N THR A 69 -15.88 9.14 -9.92
CA THR A 69 -14.86 8.09 -10.03
C THR A 69 -13.50 8.66 -9.62
N VAL A 70 -12.47 7.83 -9.55
CA VAL A 70 -11.08 8.27 -9.33
C VAL A 70 -10.21 7.71 -10.45
N VAL A 71 -9.44 8.58 -11.10
CA VAL A 71 -8.40 8.19 -12.04
C VAL A 71 -7.05 8.17 -11.34
N LYS A 72 -6.28 7.08 -11.55
CA LYS A 72 -4.88 6.97 -11.14
C LYS A 72 -4.01 6.78 -12.38
N ILE A 73 -2.90 7.52 -12.49
CA ILE A 73 -1.94 7.39 -13.59
C ILE A 73 -0.55 7.19 -12.97
N GLY A 74 0.05 6.04 -13.24
CA GLY A 74 1.38 5.69 -12.74
C GLY A 74 2.49 6.31 -13.59
N PRO A 75 3.56 6.85 -12.98
CA PRO A 75 4.75 7.29 -13.69
C PRO A 75 5.53 6.09 -14.27
N PRO A 76 6.61 6.35 -15.03
CA PRO A 76 7.38 5.33 -15.72
C PRO A 76 8.34 4.56 -14.77
N TYR A 77 7.87 4.18 -13.57
CA TYR A 77 8.62 3.29 -12.70
C TYR A 77 8.86 1.94 -13.38
N GLU A 78 9.96 1.30 -13.05
CA GLU A 78 10.23 -0.07 -13.50
C GLU A 78 9.18 -1.05 -12.97
N THR A 79 8.64 -0.77 -11.78
CA THR A 79 7.58 -1.58 -11.17
C THR A 79 6.24 -1.39 -11.89
N THR A 80 5.42 -2.44 -11.85
CA THR A 80 4.08 -2.46 -12.46
C THR A 80 2.98 -2.37 -11.39
N GLU A 81 3.23 -1.75 -10.25
CA GLU A 81 2.34 -1.72 -9.09
C GLU A 81 0.91 -1.27 -9.42
N ILE A 82 0.76 -0.22 -10.23
CA ILE A 82 -0.58 0.23 -10.67
C ILE A 82 -1.37 -0.88 -11.39
N PHE A 83 -0.66 -1.81 -12.06
CA PHE A 83 -1.31 -2.95 -12.69
C PHE A 83 -1.59 -4.08 -11.69
N GLY A 84 -0.76 -4.22 -10.65
CA GLY A 84 -1.01 -5.08 -9.51
C GLY A 84 -2.28 -4.66 -8.78
N GLU A 85 -2.46 -3.36 -8.52
CA GLU A 85 -3.70 -2.80 -7.96
C GLU A 85 -4.91 -3.14 -8.85
N ALA A 86 -4.83 -2.88 -10.15
CA ALA A 86 -5.94 -3.17 -11.06
C ALA A 86 -6.31 -4.65 -11.09
N ASP A 87 -5.32 -5.54 -11.10
CA ASP A 87 -5.56 -6.97 -11.16
C ASP A 87 -6.11 -7.51 -9.83
N TRP A 88 -5.65 -6.97 -8.70
CA TRP A 88 -6.18 -7.29 -7.38
C TRP A 88 -7.62 -6.80 -7.22
N LEU A 89 -7.92 -5.54 -7.56
CA LEU A 89 -9.27 -4.98 -7.53
C LEU A 89 -10.25 -5.75 -8.42
N ARG A 90 -9.80 -6.21 -9.60
CA ARG A 90 -10.61 -7.03 -10.49
C ARG A 90 -11.03 -8.35 -9.84
N GLN A 91 -10.12 -9.01 -9.08
CA GLN A 91 -10.44 -10.22 -8.35
C GLN A 91 -11.40 -9.97 -7.18
N ARG A 92 -11.39 -8.75 -6.62
CA ARG A 92 -12.31 -8.35 -5.55
C ARG A 92 -13.73 -8.09 -6.04
N ASP A 93 -13.88 -7.60 -7.26
CA ASP A 93 -15.19 -7.20 -7.84
C ASP A 93 -16.03 -6.35 -6.87
N GLY A 94 -15.35 -5.45 -6.13
CA GLY A 94 -15.98 -4.57 -5.16
C GLY A 94 -16.26 -5.18 -3.76
N HIS A 95 -15.89 -6.44 -3.51
CA HIS A 95 -16.04 -7.05 -2.19
C HIS A 95 -14.87 -6.66 -1.28
N GLY A 96 -15.15 -5.88 -0.25
CA GLY A 96 -14.15 -5.37 0.69
C GLY A 96 -13.13 -4.39 0.10
N ALA A 97 -13.32 -3.96 -1.16
CA ALA A 97 -12.44 -3.01 -1.84
C ALA A 97 -13.25 -2.14 -2.83
N VAL A 98 -12.67 -1.04 -3.28
CA VAL A 98 -13.25 -0.23 -4.37
C VAL A 98 -13.28 -1.02 -5.67
N LYS A 99 -14.22 -0.70 -6.57
CA LYS A 99 -14.35 -1.38 -7.86
C LYS A 99 -13.33 -0.85 -8.86
N LEU A 100 -12.72 -1.74 -9.64
CA LEU A 100 -12.04 -1.38 -10.87
C LEU A 100 -13.10 -1.12 -11.97
N LEU A 101 -13.08 0.06 -12.58
CA LEU A 101 -14.03 0.47 -13.62
C LEU A 101 -13.40 0.39 -15.03
N ALA A 102 -12.10 0.73 -15.15
CA ALA A 102 -11.36 0.64 -16.40
C ALA A 102 -9.85 0.53 -16.15
N LYS A 103 -9.10 0.06 -17.16
CA LYS A 103 -7.64 -0.06 -17.14
C LYS A 103 -7.08 0.25 -18.53
N ASP A 104 -6.07 1.11 -18.60
CA ASP A 104 -5.30 1.40 -19.81
C ASP A 104 -3.81 1.11 -19.54
N ARG A 105 -3.30 0.03 -20.15
CA ARG A 105 -1.89 -0.35 -19.98
C ARG A 105 -0.93 0.61 -20.68
N THR A 106 -1.34 1.16 -21.81
CA THR A 106 -0.50 2.04 -22.62
C THR A 106 -0.21 3.36 -21.88
N ARG A 107 -1.23 3.88 -21.20
CA ARG A 107 -1.15 5.13 -20.42
C ARG A 107 -0.86 4.92 -18.95
N ARG A 108 -0.61 3.67 -18.54
CA ARG A 108 -0.38 3.29 -17.15
C ARG A 108 -1.47 3.83 -16.21
N ALA A 109 -2.73 3.69 -16.62
CA ALA A 109 -3.86 4.29 -15.93
C ALA A 109 -4.92 3.28 -15.52
N ILE A 110 -5.58 3.57 -14.40
CA ILE A 110 -6.78 2.87 -13.93
C ILE A 110 -7.86 3.87 -13.57
N LEU A 111 -9.11 3.47 -13.76
CA LEU A 111 -10.29 4.17 -13.26
C LEU A 111 -10.95 3.29 -12.21
N ILE A 112 -11.18 3.83 -11.03
CA ILE A 112 -11.75 3.11 -9.90
C ILE A 112 -12.97 3.83 -9.33
N GLU A 113 -13.77 3.11 -8.56
CA GLU A 113 -14.86 3.67 -7.78
C GLU A 113 -14.37 4.76 -6.85
N HIS A 114 -15.11 5.87 -6.77
CA HIS A 114 -14.87 6.90 -5.77
C HIS A 114 -15.56 6.48 -4.46
N ALA A 115 -14.80 6.12 -3.46
CA ALA A 115 -15.32 5.92 -2.11
C ALA A 115 -15.77 7.29 -1.54
N PHE A 116 -17.04 7.42 -1.20
CA PHE A 116 -17.59 8.62 -0.59
C PHE A 116 -18.23 8.30 0.77
N PRO A 117 -17.90 9.00 1.85
CA PRO A 117 -17.10 10.23 1.95
C PRO A 117 -15.58 10.03 1.82
N GLY A 118 -15.05 8.80 1.85
CA GLY A 118 -13.65 8.49 1.54
C GLY A 118 -12.65 8.84 2.65
N LYS A 119 -13.12 9.00 3.89
CA LYS A 119 -12.23 9.20 5.04
C LYS A 119 -11.59 7.87 5.42
N ASN A 120 -10.30 7.88 5.65
CA ASN A 120 -9.56 6.69 6.07
C ASN A 120 -9.70 6.43 7.59
N LEU A 121 -9.24 5.25 8.05
CA LEU A 121 -9.39 4.89 9.47
C LEU A 121 -8.64 5.84 10.40
N THR A 122 -7.51 6.43 9.97
CA THR A 122 -6.75 7.36 10.80
C THR A 122 -7.52 8.65 11.05
N GLU A 123 -8.32 9.10 10.08
CA GLU A 123 -9.18 10.28 10.22
C GLU A 123 -10.44 9.99 11.03
N ILE A 124 -11.02 8.78 10.85
CA ILE A 124 -12.28 8.39 11.51
C ILE A 124 -12.06 8.12 12.99
N PHE A 125 -10.98 7.43 13.32
CA PHE A 125 -10.68 6.96 14.67
C PHE A 125 -9.56 7.74 15.35
N ALA A 126 -9.31 8.99 14.92
CA ALA A 126 -8.35 9.87 15.57
C ALA A 126 -8.71 10.07 17.06
N GLY A 127 -7.84 9.60 17.96
CA GLY A 127 -8.07 9.61 19.41
C GLY A 127 -8.77 8.36 19.99
N ASP A 128 -9.25 7.45 19.13
CA ASP A 128 -9.82 6.15 19.49
C ASP A 128 -9.32 5.04 18.54
N GLU A 129 -8.01 4.96 18.38
CA GLU A 129 -7.33 4.12 17.38
C GLU A 129 -7.65 2.63 17.54
N ALA A 130 -7.91 2.16 18.78
CA ALA A 130 -8.29 0.77 19.04
C ALA A 130 -9.58 0.37 18.30
N SER A 131 -10.51 1.29 18.11
CA SER A 131 -11.75 1.03 17.36
C SER A 131 -11.52 0.81 15.85
N ALA A 132 -10.31 1.08 15.32
CA ALA A 132 -9.96 0.78 13.95
C ALA A 132 -9.67 -0.72 13.70
N LEU A 133 -9.37 -1.50 14.74
CA LEU A 133 -9.00 -2.93 14.64
C LEU A 133 -10.13 -3.76 14.04
N GLY A 134 -11.35 -3.61 14.54
CA GLY A 134 -12.52 -4.35 14.02
C GLY A 134 -12.71 -4.16 12.51
N PRO A 135 -12.88 -2.93 12.03
CA PRO A 135 -12.93 -2.64 10.58
C PRO A 135 -11.77 -3.22 9.77
N ALA A 136 -10.54 -3.15 10.27
CA ALA A 136 -9.38 -3.69 9.58
C ALA A 136 -9.45 -5.23 9.48
N ILE A 137 -9.78 -5.91 10.56
CA ILE A 137 -9.96 -7.37 10.60
C ILE A 137 -11.07 -7.80 9.63
N ASP A 138 -12.20 -7.10 9.63
CA ASP A 138 -13.34 -7.41 8.74
C ASP A 138 -12.93 -7.27 7.27
N ILE A 139 -12.25 -6.18 6.90
CA ILE A 139 -11.78 -5.96 5.53
C ILE A 139 -10.74 -7.00 5.12
N LEU A 140 -9.77 -7.29 5.98
CA LEU A 140 -8.73 -8.28 5.67
C LEU A 140 -9.32 -9.69 5.56
N SER A 141 -10.28 -10.04 6.41
CA SER A 141 -11.02 -11.32 6.36
C SER A 141 -11.83 -11.45 5.08
N ALA A 142 -12.51 -10.39 4.64
CA ALA A 142 -13.24 -10.35 3.38
C ALA A 142 -12.29 -10.46 2.17
N ASN A 143 -11.03 -10.09 2.33
CA ASN A 143 -10.02 -10.03 1.28
C ASN A 143 -9.14 -11.30 1.15
N ARG A 144 -9.54 -12.44 1.71
CA ARG A 144 -8.80 -13.71 1.59
C ARG A 144 -9.03 -14.35 0.21
N ILE A 145 -8.10 -14.11 -0.71
CA ILE A 145 -8.11 -14.77 -2.05
C ILE A 145 -6.91 -15.72 -2.14
N GLY A 146 -7.17 -16.96 -2.56
CA GLY A 146 -6.10 -17.92 -2.80
C GLY A 146 -5.12 -17.45 -3.89
N GLU A 147 -3.85 -17.83 -3.76
CA GLU A 147 -2.77 -17.45 -4.68
C GLU A 147 -3.04 -17.81 -6.14
N HIS A 148 -3.85 -18.85 -6.40
CA HIS A 148 -4.19 -19.30 -7.76
C HIS A 148 -5.07 -18.32 -8.55
N HIS A 149 -5.62 -17.30 -7.90
CA HIS A 149 -6.33 -16.20 -8.55
C HIS A 149 -5.41 -15.05 -8.98
N ALA A 150 -4.16 -15.03 -8.49
CA ALA A 150 -3.18 -14.03 -8.89
C ALA A 150 -2.77 -14.22 -10.35
N PRO A 151 -2.49 -13.14 -11.10
CA PRO A 151 -1.84 -13.23 -12.40
C PRO A 151 -0.51 -13.99 -12.32
N ALA A 152 -0.12 -14.67 -13.41
CA ALA A 152 1.13 -15.43 -13.44
C ALA A 152 2.38 -14.55 -13.25
N ASP A 153 2.28 -13.27 -13.62
CA ASP A 153 3.30 -12.23 -13.49
C ASP A 153 3.12 -11.38 -12.22
N ALA A 154 2.25 -11.78 -11.29
CA ALA A 154 2.10 -11.07 -10.01
C ALA A 154 3.41 -11.09 -9.22
N ILE A 155 3.73 -9.95 -8.61
CA ILE A 155 4.89 -9.81 -7.72
C ILE A 155 4.73 -10.82 -6.56
N LYS A 156 5.81 -11.45 -6.20
CA LYS A 156 5.84 -12.36 -5.04
C LYS A 156 6.56 -11.69 -3.87
N LEU A 157 6.09 -11.95 -2.69
CA LEU A 157 6.75 -11.47 -1.48
C LEU A 157 8.23 -11.92 -1.42
N ASN A 158 8.56 -13.06 -2.05
CA ASN A 158 9.96 -13.50 -2.23
C ASN A 158 10.82 -12.52 -3.05
N ASP A 159 10.22 -11.80 -3.99
CA ASP A 159 10.97 -10.85 -4.82
C ASP A 159 11.35 -9.62 -3.98
N TRP A 160 10.45 -9.17 -3.10
CA TRP A 160 10.72 -8.10 -2.16
C TRP A 160 11.80 -8.45 -1.14
N PHE A 161 11.69 -9.61 -0.47
CA PHE A 161 12.75 -10.09 0.42
C PHE A 161 14.05 -10.45 -0.35
N GLY A 162 13.95 -10.73 -1.64
CA GLY A 162 15.09 -10.87 -2.55
C GLY A 162 15.93 -9.59 -2.63
N GLY A 163 15.28 -8.42 -2.58
CA GLY A 163 15.94 -7.12 -2.46
C GLY A 163 16.80 -7.03 -1.19
N LEU A 164 16.24 -7.39 -0.05
CA LEU A 164 16.95 -7.38 1.24
C LEU A 164 18.20 -8.29 1.24
N ARG A 165 18.21 -9.40 0.48
CA ARG A 165 19.40 -10.29 0.35
C ARG A 165 20.64 -9.60 -0.24
N ARG A 166 20.52 -8.37 -0.76
CA ARG A 166 21.63 -7.57 -1.27
C ARG A 166 22.39 -6.81 -0.17
N PHE A 167 21.99 -6.90 1.10
CA PHE A 167 22.62 -6.19 2.21
C PHE A 167 24.13 -6.47 2.39
N PRO A 168 24.71 -7.65 2.05
CA PRO A 168 26.13 -7.94 2.32
C PRO A 168 27.05 -6.94 1.62
N GLY A 169 27.97 -6.37 2.41
CA GLY A 169 28.93 -5.36 1.93
C GLY A 169 28.39 -3.92 1.93
N THR A 170 27.13 -3.69 2.31
CA THR A 170 26.54 -2.37 2.54
C THR A 170 26.74 -1.93 3.99
N LYS A 171 26.23 -0.74 4.32
CA LYS A 171 26.18 -0.22 5.72
C LYS A 171 24.90 -0.62 6.44
N PHE A 172 23.98 -1.31 5.79
CA PHE A 172 22.74 -1.77 6.44
C PHE A 172 23.06 -2.80 7.53
N PRO A 173 22.45 -2.72 8.73
CA PRO A 173 22.74 -3.63 9.84
C PRO A 173 22.47 -5.09 9.50
N ALA A 174 23.53 -5.90 9.42
CA ALA A 174 23.49 -7.27 8.94
C ALA A 174 22.70 -8.23 9.85
N ASP A 175 22.72 -8.00 11.17
CA ASP A 175 21.97 -8.78 12.15
C ASP A 175 20.46 -8.69 11.95
N TYR A 176 19.94 -7.49 11.70
CA TYR A 176 18.53 -7.29 11.35
C TYR A 176 18.16 -7.96 10.04
N ALA A 177 18.96 -7.77 9.00
CA ALA A 177 18.72 -8.39 7.68
C ALA A 177 18.70 -9.91 7.76
N VAL A 178 19.70 -10.53 8.42
CA VAL A 178 19.78 -11.99 8.59
C VAL A 178 18.58 -12.52 9.38
N LYS A 179 18.21 -11.84 10.47
CA LYS A 179 17.05 -12.23 11.30
C LYS A 179 15.75 -12.15 10.52
N ALA A 180 15.52 -11.04 9.81
CA ALA A 180 14.30 -10.86 9.00
C ALA A 180 14.20 -11.88 7.87
N LEU A 181 15.29 -12.17 7.17
CA LEU A 181 15.33 -13.20 6.13
C LEU A 181 15.05 -14.59 6.70
N GLY A 182 15.64 -14.96 7.86
CA GLY A 182 15.39 -16.24 8.52
C GLY A 182 13.93 -16.40 8.98
N ILE A 183 13.31 -15.33 9.48
CA ILE A 183 11.88 -15.30 9.80
C ILE A 183 11.04 -15.52 8.54
N TYR A 184 11.31 -14.74 7.49
CA TYR A 184 10.60 -14.84 6.22
C TYR A 184 10.67 -16.26 5.64
N GLU A 185 11.87 -16.84 5.54
CA GLU A 185 12.08 -18.17 4.97
C GLU A 185 11.29 -19.23 5.72
N ARG A 186 11.36 -19.22 7.04
CA ARG A 186 10.66 -20.19 7.89
C ARG A 186 9.13 -20.06 7.81
N LEU A 187 8.60 -18.84 7.93
CA LEU A 187 7.14 -18.63 7.97
C LEU A 187 6.49 -18.78 6.58
N SER A 188 7.23 -18.52 5.51
CA SER A 188 6.74 -18.71 4.13
C SER A 188 6.55 -20.19 3.73
N GLU A 189 6.98 -21.16 4.55
CA GLU A 189 6.73 -22.56 4.33
C GLU A 189 5.27 -22.97 4.60
N GLN A 190 4.49 -22.16 5.32
CA GLN A 190 3.08 -22.39 5.64
C GLN A 190 2.20 -22.13 4.41
N ARG A 191 2.10 -23.11 3.52
CA ARG A 191 1.46 -22.98 2.19
C ARG A 191 -0.02 -22.66 2.22
N ASP A 192 -0.73 -23.09 3.23
CA ASP A 192 -2.16 -22.83 3.46
C ASP A 192 -2.46 -21.36 3.79
N ARG A 193 -1.42 -20.58 4.11
CA ARG A 193 -1.50 -19.16 4.43
C ARG A 193 -1.02 -18.25 3.29
N ILE A 194 -0.63 -18.83 2.15
CA ILE A 194 -0.22 -18.05 0.96
C ILE A 194 -1.46 -17.61 0.20
N LEU A 195 -1.61 -16.31 0.05
CA LEU A 195 -2.76 -15.65 -0.56
C LEU A 195 -2.32 -14.64 -1.61
N TYR A 196 -3.29 -14.12 -2.39
CA TYR A 196 -3.13 -12.94 -3.21
C TYR A 196 -3.46 -11.72 -2.34
N LEU A 197 -2.43 -11.08 -1.81
CA LEU A 197 -2.47 -10.08 -0.77
C LEU A 197 -2.75 -8.67 -1.30
N HIS A 198 -3.18 -7.79 -0.41
CA HIS A 198 -3.15 -6.35 -0.62
C HIS A 198 -1.71 -5.84 -0.81
N GLY A 199 -0.80 -6.24 0.05
CA GLY A 199 0.63 -5.93 -0.02
C GLY A 199 1.02 -4.59 0.59
N ASP A 200 0.04 -3.73 0.93
CA ASP A 200 0.24 -2.44 1.59
C ASP A 200 -0.98 -2.13 2.49
N PHE A 201 -1.35 -3.10 3.30
CA PHE A 201 -2.56 -3.04 4.10
C PHE A 201 -2.33 -2.26 5.39
N HIS A 202 -2.76 -1.00 5.43
CA HIS A 202 -2.61 -0.14 6.60
C HIS A 202 -3.82 0.79 6.80
N PRO A 203 -3.98 1.44 7.98
CA PRO A 203 -5.17 2.22 8.32
C PRO A 203 -5.53 3.32 7.32
N ALA A 204 -4.55 3.94 6.64
CA ALA A 204 -4.81 4.98 5.65
C ALA A 204 -5.32 4.41 4.31
N ASN A 205 -5.14 3.11 4.04
CA ASN A 205 -5.64 2.42 2.85
C ASN A 205 -7.00 1.73 3.06
N ILE A 206 -7.69 2.02 4.16
CA ILE A 206 -9.04 1.56 4.45
C ILE A 206 -9.92 2.80 4.62
N VAL A 207 -10.86 2.99 3.70
CA VAL A 207 -11.71 4.20 3.64
C VAL A 207 -13.18 3.87 3.84
N ASN A 208 -13.93 4.78 4.44
CA ASN A 208 -15.38 4.62 4.53
C ASN A 208 -16.08 4.95 3.20
N ALA A 209 -17.22 4.30 2.96
CA ALA A 209 -17.98 4.52 1.74
C ALA A 209 -19.49 4.36 1.97
N THR A 210 -20.27 5.00 1.09
CA THR A 210 -21.75 4.87 1.14
C THR A 210 -22.21 3.44 0.80
N ARG A 211 -21.50 2.76 -0.11
CA ARG A 211 -21.83 1.39 -0.56
C ARG A 211 -21.57 0.33 0.51
N ALA A 212 -20.55 0.52 1.30
CA ALA A 212 -20.16 -0.38 2.38
C ALA A 212 -19.49 0.43 3.50
N PRO A 213 -19.52 -0.05 4.76
CA PRO A 213 -18.92 0.69 5.87
C PRO A 213 -17.47 1.09 5.60
N TYR A 214 -16.67 0.13 5.09
CA TYR A 214 -15.27 0.32 4.74
C TYR A 214 -14.90 -0.42 3.46
N LEU A 215 -13.92 0.11 2.74
CA LEU A 215 -13.36 -0.46 1.51
C LEU A 215 -11.85 -0.27 1.51
N ALA A 216 -11.11 -1.28 1.05
CA ALA A 216 -9.68 -1.16 0.80
C ALA A 216 -9.40 -0.45 -0.52
N ILE A 217 -8.29 0.31 -0.56
CA ILE A 217 -7.75 1.04 -1.71
C ILE A 217 -6.24 0.83 -1.79
N ASP A 218 -5.64 1.13 -2.91
CA ASP A 218 -4.17 1.21 -3.12
C ASP A 218 -3.40 -0.10 -2.87
N ALA A 219 -3.98 -1.22 -3.29
CA ALA A 219 -3.33 -2.52 -3.18
C ALA A 219 -2.12 -2.62 -4.12
N LYS A 220 -1.09 -3.36 -3.72
CA LYS A 220 0.06 -3.72 -4.57
C LYS A 220 -0.20 -5.02 -5.36
N GLY A 221 -1.09 -5.88 -4.88
CA GLY A 221 -1.45 -7.13 -5.54
C GLY A 221 -0.28 -8.10 -5.60
N ILE A 222 0.17 -8.61 -4.46
CA ILE A 222 1.31 -9.51 -4.35
C ILE A 222 0.90 -10.90 -3.87
N VAL A 223 1.70 -11.91 -4.16
CA VAL A 223 1.52 -13.27 -3.63
C VAL A 223 2.43 -13.48 -2.44
N GLY A 224 1.86 -13.80 -1.29
CA GLY A 224 2.61 -13.99 -0.06
C GLY A 224 1.79 -14.53 1.11
N HIS A 225 2.42 -14.68 2.26
CA HIS A 225 1.79 -15.12 3.50
C HIS A 225 0.94 -13.99 4.11
N ILE A 226 -0.29 -14.29 4.55
CA ILE A 226 -1.25 -13.31 5.12
C ILE A 226 -0.67 -12.52 6.29
N GLY A 227 0.24 -13.11 7.06
CA GLY A 227 0.95 -12.41 8.14
C GLY A 227 1.69 -11.16 7.70
N TYR A 228 2.02 -11.04 6.41
CA TYR A 228 2.63 -9.83 5.87
C TYR A 228 1.65 -8.64 5.84
N ASP A 229 0.40 -8.84 5.35
CA ASP A 229 -0.61 -7.78 5.38
C ASP A 229 -0.98 -7.38 6.82
N ILE A 230 -1.08 -8.36 7.72
CA ILE A 230 -1.30 -8.09 9.16
C ILE A 230 -0.12 -7.27 9.72
N ALA A 231 1.12 -7.64 9.38
CA ALA A 231 2.32 -6.92 9.80
C ALA A 231 2.34 -5.47 9.29
N CYS A 232 1.98 -5.23 8.04
CA CYS A 232 1.82 -3.87 7.51
C CYS A 232 0.85 -3.05 8.35
N PHE A 233 -0.31 -3.63 8.71
CA PHE A 233 -1.26 -2.94 9.56
C PHE A 233 -0.70 -2.67 10.95
N LEU A 234 -0.15 -3.66 11.62
CA LEU A 234 0.36 -3.55 12.98
C LEU A 234 1.49 -2.51 13.10
N ASN A 235 2.41 -2.47 12.13
CA ASN A 235 3.49 -1.48 12.11
C ASN A 235 2.95 -0.05 11.96
N ASN A 236 2.00 0.16 11.04
CA ASN A 236 1.38 1.47 10.86
C ASN A 236 0.46 1.84 12.03
N PHE A 237 -0.21 0.87 12.65
CA PHE A 237 -1.01 1.08 13.85
C PHE A 237 -0.16 1.49 15.04
N HIS A 238 1.05 0.92 15.20
CA HIS A 238 2.03 1.34 16.18
C HIS A 238 2.47 2.80 15.95
N TRP A 239 2.91 3.14 14.73
CA TRP A 239 3.36 4.50 14.40
C TRP A 239 2.27 5.56 14.58
N TRP A 240 1.03 5.23 14.31
CA TRP A 240 -0.11 6.13 14.50
C TRP A 240 -0.32 6.55 15.96
N GLN A 241 0.25 5.82 16.91
CA GLN A 241 0.07 6.07 18.36
C GLN A 241 1.36 5.93 19.19
N ASP A 242 2.52 6.04 18.57
CA ASP A 242 3.84 5.86 19.21
C ASP A 242 4.12 6.85 20.36
N GLU A 243 3.48 8.02 20.34
CA GLU A 243 3.58 9.02 21.42
C GLU A 243 2.68 8.71 22.63
N LYS A 244 1.83 7.67 22.58
CA LYS A 244 0.91 7.35 23.68
C LYS A 244 1.61 6.54 24.77
N PRO A 245 1.33 6.84 26.05
CA PRO A 245 2.02 6.18 27.18
C PRO A 245 1.66 4.69 27.31
N ASP A 246 0.55 4.24 26.73
CA ASP A 246 0.02 2.87 26.77
C ASP A 246 0.17 2.14 25.41
N VAL A 247 1.08 2.61 24.55
CA VAL A 247 1.25 2.06 23.17
C VAL A 247 1.58 0.57 23.19
N ASP A 248 2.40 0.09 24.12
CA ASP A 248 2.77 -1.31 24.22
C ASP A 248 1.55 -2.20 24.53
N GLU A 249 0.69 -1.79 25.47
CA GLU A 249 -0.54 -2.53 25.81
C GLU A 249 -1.51 -2.57 24.64
N ARG A 250 -1.65 -1.45 23.93
CA ARG A 250 -2.49 -1.36 22.72
C ARG A 250 -1.98 -2.24 21.59
N LEU A 251 -0.66 -2.32 21.44
CA LEU A 251 -0.04 -3.17 20.43
C LEU A 251 -0.23 -4.66 20.76
N GLU A 252 -0.09 -5.03 22.04
CA GLU A 252 -0.37 -6.38 22.52
C GLU A 252 -1.82 -6.80 22.24
N ASP A 253 -2.77 -5.91 22.52
CA ASP A 253 -4.19 -6.14 22.27
C ASP A 253 -4.46 -6.29 20.77
N ALA A 254 -3.86 -5.44 19.92
CA ALA A 254 -3.98 -5.53 18.47
C ALA A 254 -3.42 -6.86 17.93
N VAL A 255 -2.24 -7.28 18.38
CA VAL A 255 -1.65 -8.58 18.02
C VAL A 255 -2.59 -9.72 18.43
N SER A 256 -3.15 -9.69 19.64
CA SER A 256 -4.07 -10.72 20.13
C SER A 256 -5.33 -10.81 19.26
N GLN A 257 -5.95 -9.67 18.92
CA GLN A 257 -7.17 -9.65 18.11
C GLN A 257 -6.93 -10.18 16.68
N PHE A 258 -5.82 -9.83 16.05
CA PHE A 258 -5.45 -10.40 14.74
C PHE A 258 -5.11 -11.89 14.85
N ALA A 259 -4.37 -12.31 15.88
CA ALA A 259 -4.01 -13.70 16.12
C ALA A 259 -5.25 -14.58 16.23
N ASP A 260 -6.22 -14.19 17.07
CA ASP A 260 -7.49 -14.89 17.26
C ASP A 260 -8.33 -14.92 15.98
N SER A 261 -8.38 -13.80 15.23
CA SER A 261 -9.21 -13.68 14.02
C SER A 261 -8.68 -14.49 12.84
N PHE A 262 -7.37 -14.71 12.77
CA PHE A 262 -6.71 -15.39 11.65
C PHE A 262 -6.13 -16.75 12.02
N ASP A 263 -6.30 -17.21 13.26
CA ASP A 263 -5.74 -18.46 13.80
C ASP A 263 -4.21 -18.53 13.56
N ILE A 264 -3.50 -17.46 13.92
CA ILE A 264 -2.04 -17.33 13.81
C ILE A 264 -1.48 -17.15 15.22
N ASP A 265 -0.34 -17.81 15.50
CA ASP A 265 0.35 -17.63 16.77
C ASP A 265 0.74 -16.14 16.96
N PRO A 266 0.44 -15.50 18.11
CA PRO A 266 0.80 -14.10 18.35
C PRO A 266 2.30 -13.81 18.19
N PHE A 267 3.16 -14.77 18.53
CA PHE A 267 4.60 -14.62 18.33
C PHE A 267 5.00 -14.65 16.85
N GLU A 268 4.32 -15.46 16.02
CA GLU A 268 4.53 -15.44 14.55
C GLU A 268 4.12 -14.09 13.95
N LEU A 269 3.02 -13.47 14.41
CA LEU A 269 2.64 -12.13 13.96
C LEU A 269 3.67 -11.07 14.31
N ARG A 270 4.25 -11.12 15.52
CA ARG A 270 5.36 -10.23 15.90
C ARG A 270 6.58 -10.43 14.99
N GLN A 271 6.89 -11.69 14.68
CA GLN A 271 8.00 -12.00 13.78
C GLN A 271 7.74 -11.46 12.36
N TRP A 272 6.51 -11.57 11.84
CA TRP A 272 6.13 -10.95 10.57
C TRP A 272 6.27 -9.43 10.63
N ALA A 273 5.82 -8.80 11.71
CA ALA A 273 5.90 -7.35 11.90
C ALA A 273 7.35 -6.88 11.97
N PHE A 274 8.23 -7.60 12.69
CA PHE A 274 9.67 -7.36 12.68
C PHE A 274 10.23 -7.45 11.24
N ALA A 275 9.96 -8.54 10.54
CA ALA A 275 10.52 -8.78 9.21
C ALA A 275 10.04 -7.74 8.18
N GLN A 276 8.77 -7.32 8.24
CA GLN A 276 8.19 -6.29 7.39
C GLN A 276 8.83 -4.92 7.67
N MET A 277 9.03 -4.56 8.94
CA MET A 277 9.66 -3.30 9.31
C MET A 277 11.12 -3.23 8.85
N VAL A 278 11.87 -4.33 9.00
CA VAL A 278 13.25 -4.42 8.47
C VAL A 278 13.27 -4.30 6.95
N LEU A 279 12.29 -4.90 6.25
CA LEU A 279 12.17 -4.77 4.80
C LEU A 279 11.87 -3.33 4.37
N GLY A 280 10.97 -2.64 5.08
CA GLY A 280 10.67 -1.22 4.85
C GLY A 280 11.92 -0.33 5.04
N ALA A 281 12.65 -0.54 6.14
CA ALA A 281 13.91 0.17 6.40
C ALA A 281 14.97 -0.11 5.30
N TRP A 282 15.00 -1.34 4.77
CA TRP A 282 15.87 -1.67 3.64
C TRP A 282 15.51 -0.87 2.38
N TRP A 283 14.24 -0.71 2.04
CA TRP A 283 13.83 0.09 0.88
C TRP A 283 14.26 1.55 1.03
N THR A 284 14.06 2.16 2.20
CA THR A 284 14.55 3.52 2.47
C THR A 284 16.07 3.60 2.32
N PHE A 285 16.81 2.61 2.83
CA PHE A 285 18.27 2.56 2.71
C PHE A 285 18.77 2.38 1.26
N ASP A 286 18.11 1.55 0.47
CA ASP A 286 18.54 1.17 -0.88
C ASP A 286 18.13 2.22 -1.94
N GLU A 287 16.94 2.80 -1.80
CA GLU A 287 16.33 3.67 -2.80
C GLU A 287 16.42 5.16 -2.45
N MET A 288 16.36 5.49 -1.15
CA MET A 288 16.36 6.86 -0.63
C MET A 288 17.29 7.00 0.58
N PRO A 289 18.59 6.74 0.42
CA PRO A 289 19.55 6.68 1.54
C PRO A 289 19.66 7.97 2.35
N GLU A 290 19.30 9.11 1.78
CA GLU A 290 19.25 10.40 2.47
C GLU A 290 18.16 10.50 3.53
N PHE A 291 17.11 9.68 3.43
CA PHE A 291 16.02 9.60 4.42
C PHE A 291 16.24 8.48 5.45
N TYR A 292 17.24 7.61 5.25
CA TYR A 292 17.54 6.53 6.19
C TYR A 292 18.28 7.06 7.42
N ASP A 293 17.60 7.09 8.55
CA ASP A 293 18.17 7.46 9.88
C ASP A 293 18.04 6.30 10.87
N ASN A 294 18.72 5.19 10.57
CA ASN A 294 18.72 3.97 11.40
C ASN A 294 17.31 3.44 11.75
N GLU A 295 16.36 3.62 10.85
CA GLU A 295 14.95 3.24 11.05
C GLU A 295 14.77 1.76 11.41
N VAL A 296 15.71 0.91 10.99
CA VAL A 296 15.68 -0.52 11.28
C VAL A 296 15.62 -0.82 12.78
N ALA A 297 16.17 0.05 13.64
CA ALA A 297 16.12 -0.12 15.09
C ALA A 297 14.68 -0.02 15.65
N LYS A 298 13.76 0.60 14.93
CA LYS A 298 12.33 0.61 15.30
C LYS A 298 11.73 -0.80 15.35
N ALA A 299 12.32 -1.75 14.64
CA ALA A 299 11.87 -3.15 14.66
C ALA A 299 12.05 -3.83 16.04
N ASP A 300 12.87 -3.27 16.93
CA ASP A 300 13.09 -3.81 18.29
C ASP A 300 11.83 -3.77 19.16
N VAL A 301 10.84 -2.93 18.82
CA VAL A 301 9.54 -2.90 19.51
C VAL A 301 8.84 -4.27 19.52
N TRP A 302 9.09 -5.10 18.52
CA TRP A 302 8.45 -6.41 18.40
C TRP A 302 9.04 -7.48 19.33
N ASN A 303 10.20 -7.23 19.92
CA ASN A 303 10.84 -8.07 20.94
C ASN A 303 10.88 -9.58 20.57
N VAL A 304 11.36 -9.89 19.34
CA VAL A 304 11.44 -11.25 18.77
C VAL A 304 12.87 -11.74 18.60
#